data_c65f1c3b98f6b79764fe3369626cfaf9
#
_entry.id   c65f1c3b98f6b79764fe3369626cfaf9
#
_cell.length_a   1.000
_cell.length_b   1.000
_cell.length_c   1.000
_cell.angle_alpha   90.00
_cell.angle_beta   90.00
_cell.angle_gamma   90.00
#
_symmetry.space_group_name_H-M   'P 1'
#
loop_
_entity.id
_entity.type
_entity.pdbx_description
1 polymer ?
#
loop_
_entity_poly.entity_id
_entity_poly.type
_entity_poly.pdbx_seq_one_letter_code
_entity_poly.pdbx_strand_id
1 'polypeptide(L)'
;MIYNCNFTVDQSNRELTRHGTTAFPIACYLDDLSQAHVCWHWHEEWEAGVVMEGEAILSIGAQTCTVSAGNGFLVNSGVLHSYQAKGDARCRLHVLVFHPRLVGGSMESVFYQKYVLPIAENRSMEGFFFHKDIPWQADAMAHILHAFQTCEQEPPYYELHVRNALSDFLALLLTHTSGVQAKGNAKELRDTERVKQLLSF
;
A
#
# COMPACT_ATOMS: atom_id res chain seq x y z
N MET A 1 -13.99 10.27 0.99
CA MET A 1 -14.78 9.57 -0.06
C MET A 1 -14.33 8.13 -0.10
N ILE A 2 -15.23 7.19 0.19
CA ILE A 2 -14.93 5.75 0.25
C ILE A 2 -15.36 5.12 -1.08
N TYR A 3 -14.52 4.26 -1.63
CA TYR A 3 -14.77 3.55 -2.88
C TYR A 3 -14.95 2.05 -2.61
N ASN A 4 -15.79 1.38 -3.39
CA ASN A 4 -15.85 -0.09 -3.44
C ASN A 4 -14.88 -0.59 -4.52
N CYS A 5 -14.19 -1.69 -4.27
CA CYS A 5 -13.23 -2.30 -5.19
C CYS A 5 -13.90 -2.82 -6.47
N ASN A 6 -14.10 -1.94 -7.45
CA ASN A 6 -14.36 -2.31 -8.84
C ASN A 6 -13.36 -1.53 -9.70
N PHE A 7 -12.20 -2.14 -9.96
CA PHE A 7 -11.18 -1.53 -10.81
C PHE A 7 -11.08 -2.25 -12.15
N THR A 8 -10.64 -1.53 -13.16
CA THR A 8 -10.32 -2.08 -14.48
C THR A 8 -8.82 -2.04 -14.68
N VAL A 9 -8.28 -3.07 -15.33
CA VAL A 9 -6.86 -3.15 -15.68
C VAL A 9 -6.68 -3.16 -17.20
N ASP A 10 -5.52 -2.72 -17.67
CA ASP A 10 -5.09 -2.88 -19.05
C ASP A 10 -4.49 -4.29 -19.30
N GLN A 11 -3.97 -4.52 -20.51
CA GLN A 11 -3.36 -5.79 -20.90
C GLN A 11 -2.08 -6.15 -20.09
N SER A 12 -1.46 -5.18 -19.42
CA SER A 12 -0.29 -5.37 -18.56
C SER A 12 -0.66 -5.54 -17.08
N ASN A 13 -1.95 -5.66 -16.75
CA ASN A 13 -2.49 -5.61 -15.40
C ASN A 13 -2.24 -4.28 -14.66
N ARG A 14 -1.97 -3.18 -15.40
CA ARG A 14 -1.95 -1.85 -14.80
C ARG A 14 -3.37 -1.42 -14.49
N GLU A 15 -3.60 -0.98 -13.26
CA GLU A 15 -4.88 -0.40 -12.88
C GLU A 15 -5.11 0.92 -13.60
N LEU A 16 -6.34 1.11 -14.12
CA LEU A 16 -6.76 2.32 -14.82
C LEU A 16 -7.56 3.28 -13.93
N THR A 17 -7.86 2.86 -12.69
CA THR A 17 -8.57 3.68 -11.70
C THR A 17 -7.69 4.84 -11.28
N ARG A 18 -8.30 6.00 -11.14
CA ARG A 18 -7.61 7.18 -10.63
C ARG A 18 -7.87 7.31 -9.13
N HIS A 19 -6.82 7.26 -8.33
CA HIS A 19 -6.88 7.37 -6.87
C HIS A 19 -6.83 8.84 -6.43
N GLY A 20 -8.01 9.39 -6.08
CA GLY A 20 -8.15 10.77 -5.68
C GLY A 20 -8.05 11.77 -6.84
N THR A 21 -7.59 12.99 -6.55
CA THR A 21 -7.46 14.08 -7.51
C THR A 21 -5.97 14.42 -7.75
N THR A 22 -5.71 15.23 -8.80
CA THR A 22 -4.36 15.73 -9.03
C THR A 22 -3.84 16.60 -7.88
N ALA A 23 -4.73 17.34 -7.21
CA ALA A 23 -4.38 18.20 -6.08
C ALA A 23 -4.24 17.42 -4.76
N PHE A 24 -5.03 16.36 -4.60
CA PHE A 24 -5.01 15.50 -3.42
C PHE A 24 -5.09 14.02 -3.85
N PRO A 25 -3.94 13.41 -4.18
CA PRO A 25 -3.85 12.11 -4.82
C PRO A 25 -3.88 10.95 -3.80
N ILE A 26 -5.05 10.72 -3.21
CA ILE A 26 -5.33 9.64 -2.27
C ILE A 26 -6.78 9.18 -2.42
N ALA A 27 -6.99 7.89 -2.27
CA ALA A 27 -8.31 7.27 -2.17
C ALA A 27 -8.35 6.29 -1.00
N CYS A 28 -9.53 6.18 -0.38
CA CYS A 28 -9.79 5.28 0.75
C CYS A 28 -10.77 4.21 0.31
N TYR A 29 -10.46 2.96 0.61
CA TYR A 29 -11.26 1.80 0.25
C TYR A 29 -11.66 1.00 1.49
N LEU A 30 -12.93 0.60 1.52
CA LEU A 30 -13.44 -0.41 2.45
C LEU A 30 -13.63 -1.70 1.67
N ASP A 31 -12.66 -2.58 1.77
CA ASP A 31 -12.70 -3.84 1.04
C ASP A 31 -13.34 -4.93 1.88
N ASP A 32 -14.43 -5.51 1.38
CA ASP A 32 -15.05 -6.72 1.93
C ASP A 32 -14.71 -7.91 1.04
N LEU A 33 -13.65 -8.61 1.39
CA LEU A 33 -13.13 -9.74 0.63
C LEU A 33 -14.01 -11.00 0.75
N SER A 34 -15.02 -11.00 1.61
CA SER A 34 -16.00 -12.09 1.66
C SER A 34 -16.94 -12.09 0.44
N GLN A 35 -17.02 -10.97 -0.29
CA GLN A 35 -17.87 -10.81 -1.47
C GLN A 35 -17.09 -10.87 -2.78
N ALA A 36 -15.81 -10.51 -2.77
CA ALA A 36 -14.96 -10.46 -3.95
C ALA A 36 -13.48 -10.53 -3.54
N HIS A 37 -12.63 -10.90 -4.47
CA HIS A 37 -11.18 -10.81 -4.31
C HIS A 37 -10.63 -9.66 -5.15
N VAL A 38 -9.47 -9.14 -4.77
CA VAL A 38 -8.71 -8.17 -5.54
C VAL A 38 -7.76 -8.93 -6.45
N CYS A 39 -8.04 -8.88 -7.76
CA CYS A 39 -7.24 -9.55 -8.77
C CYS A 39 -5.82 -8.99 -8.84
N TRP A 40 -4.91 -9.72 -9.47
CA TRP A 40 -3.56 -9.24 -9.75
C TRP A 40 -3.58 -7.95 -10.55
N HIS A 41 -2.98 -6.89 -9.98
CA HIS A 41 -2.84 -5.59 -10.60
C HIS A 41 -1.61 -4.86 -10.05
N TRP A 42 -1.25 -3.74 -10.68
CA TRP A 42 -0.24 -2.82 -10.20
C TRP A 42 -0.60 -1.38 -10.57
N HIS A 43 -0.13 -0.43 -9.78
CA HIS A 43 -0.27 1.02 -10.00
C HIS A 43 0.96 1.78 -9.50
N GLU A 44 1.05 3.08 -9.80
CA GLU A 44 2.20 3.92 -9.42
C GLU A 44 2.12 4.44 -7.99
N GLU A 45 0.95 4.36 -7.39
CA GLU A 45 0.70 4.75 -6.01
C GLU A 45 1.31 3.74 -5.03
N TRP A 46 1.52 4.18 -3.80
CA TRP A 46 1.67 3.29 -2.65
C TRP A 46 0.29 2.86 -2.17
N GLU A 47 0.20 1.62 -1.75
CA GLU A 47 -0.99 1.10 -1.10
C GLU A 47 -0.65 0.64 0.31
N ALA A 48 -1.38 1.14 1.30
CA ALA A 48 -1.20 0.75 2.69
C ALA A 48 -2.54 0.37 3.31
N GLY A 49 -2.61 -0.79 3.96
CA GLY A 49 -3.86 -1.28 4.52
C GLY A 49 -3.71 -2.00 5.85
N VAL A 50 -4.82 -2.09 6.55
CA VAL A 50 -4.95 -2.86 7.81
C VAL A 50 -6.15 -3.78 7.70
N VAL A 51 -5.96 -5.05 8.06
CA VAL A 51 -7.05 -6.02 8.16
C VAL A 51 -7.84 -5.72 9.43
N MET A 52 -9.10 -5.35 9.27
CA MET A 52 -9.98 -4.97 10.37
C MET A 52 -10.73 -6.17 10.94
N GLU A 53 -11.03 -7.16 10.10
CA GLU A 53 -11.78 -8.37 10.49
C GLU A 53 -11.32 -9.55 9.62
N GLY A 54 -11.18 -10.73 10.26
CA GLY A 54 -10.85 -11.98 9.57
C GLY A 54 -9.36 -12.13 9.20
N GLU A 55 -9.10 -12.86 8.14
CA GLU A 55 -7.77 -13.13 7.60
C GLU A 55 -7.77 -12.97 6.09
N ALA A 56 -6.77 -12.27 5.57
CA ALA A 56 -6.53 -12.13 4.14
C ALA A 56 -5.26 -12.88 3.73
N ILE A 57 -5.27 -13.46 2.53
CA ILE A 57 -4.07 -13.92 1.85
C ILE A 57 -3.66 -12.79 0.90
N LEU A 58 -2.52 -12.15 1.18
CA LEU A 58 -1.95 -11.07 0.39
C LEU A 58 -0.72 -11.59 -0.35
N SER A 59 -0.68 -11.33 -1.65
CA SER A 59 0.49 -11.56 -2.49
C SER A 59 1.02 -10.21 -2.97
N ILE A 60 2.28 -9.89 -2.63
CA ILE A 60 2.96 -8.63 -2.97
C ILE A 60 4.29 -9.02 -3.62
N GLY A 61 4.43 -8.77 -4.92
CA GLY A 61 5.58 -9.22 -5.69
C GLY A 61 5.79 -10.73 -5.56
N ALA A 62 6.95 -11.13 -5.08
CA ALA A 62 7.30 -12.54 -4.87
C ALA A 62 6.84 -13.11 -3.50
N GLN A 63 6.28 -12.29 -2.63
CA GLN A 63 5.91 -12.70 -1.27
C GLN A 63 4.41 -12.95 -1.16
N THR A 64 4.04 -14.02 -0.45
CA THR A 64 2.64 -14.30 -0.09
C THR A 64 2.55 -14.57 1.41
N CYS A 65 1.68 -13.82 2.09
CA CYS A 65 1.47 -13.93 3.52
C CYS A 65 -0.01 -14.01 3.88
N THR A 66 -0.33 -14.73 4.96
CA THR A 66 -1.62 -14.58 5.64
C THR A 66 -1.52 -13.43 6.63
N VAL A 67 -2.40 -12.46 6.48
CA VAL A 67 -2.48 -11.27 7.35
C VAL A 67 -3.80 -11.32 8.11
N SER A 68 -3.72 -11.44 9.43
CA SER A 68 -4.88 -11.53 10.33
C SER A 68 -5.29 -10.15 10.83
N ALA A 69 -6.50 -10.05 11.37
CA ALA A 69 -7.04 -8.83 11.94
C ALA A 69 -6.08 -8.13 12.92
N GLY A 70 -5.94 -6.81 12.76
CA GLY A 70 -5.02 -5.95 13.48
C GLY A 70 -3.62 -5.85 12.88
N ASN A 71 -3.28 -6.70 11.90
CA ASN A 71 -2.04 -6.59 11.12
C ASN A 71 -2.28 -5.82 9.81
N GLY A 72 -1.20 -5.35 9.18
CA GLY A 72 -1.30 -4.53 7.98
C GLY A 72 -0.23 -4.81 6.96
N PHE A 73 -0.25 -4.02 5.89
CA PHE A 73 0.68 -4.13 4.79
C PHE A 73 0.96 -2.78 4.12
N LEU A 74 2.06 -2.74 3.39
CA LEU A 74 2.41 -1.69 2.44
C LEU A 74 2.80 -2.36 1.13
N VAL A 75 2.28 -1.86 0.01
CA VAL A 75 2.72 -2.18 -1.36
C VAL A 75 3.45 -0.97 -1.91
N ASN A 76 4.64 -1.20 -2.48
CA ASN A 76 5.43 -0.14 -3.10
C ASN A 76 4.95 0.15 -4.53
N SER A 77 5.35 1.31 -5.08
CA SER A 77 5.01 1.75 -6.44
C SER A 77 5.38 0.71 -7.50
N GLY A 78 4.45 0.42 -8.40
CA GLY A 78 4.65 -0.46 -9.54
C GLY A 78 4.77 -1.95 -9.20
N VAL A 79 4.51 -2.35 -7.98
CA VAL A 79 4.58 -3.75 -7.55
C VAL A 79 3.27 -4.46 -7.86
N LEU A 80 3.38 -5.62 -8.52
CA LEU A 80 2.23 -6.49 -8.80
C LEU A 80 1.74 -7.12 -7.50
N HIS A 81 0.43 -7.01 -7.22
CA HIS A 81 -0.15 -7.51 -5.99
C HIS A 81 -1.59 -7.97 -6.15
N SER A 82 -2.07 -8.76 -5.20
CA SER A 82 -3.44 -9.24 -5.12
C SER A 82 -3.78 -9.63 -3.70
N TYR A 83 -5.07 -9.66 -3.35
CA TYR A 83 -5.50 -10.17 -2.06
C TYR A 83 -6.91 -10.78 -2.10
N GLN A 84 -7.13 -11.77 -1.24
CA GLN A 84 -8.39 -12.49 -1.11
C GLN A 84 -8.62 -12.91 0.34
N ALA A 85 -9.87 -13.18 0.70
CA ALA A 85 -10.16 -13.76 2.00
C ALA A 85 -9.54 -15.15 2.14
N LYS A 86 -9.10 -15.49 3.34
CA LYS A 86 -8.67 -16.85 3.67
C LYS A 86 -9.88 -17.68 4.11
N GLY A 87 -10.37 -18.55 3.22
CA GLY A 87 -11.57 -19.33 3.45
C GLY A 87 -12.86 -18.51 3.30
N ASP A 88 -13.94 -19.01 3.91
CA ASP A 88 -15.29 -18.44 3.77
C ASP A 88 -15.66 -17.44 4.89
N ALA A 89 -14.72 -17.13 5.78
CA ALA A 89 -14.95 -16.19 6.86
C ALA A 89 -14.98 -14.74 6.36
N ARG A 90 -15.73 -13.90 7.07
CA ARG A 90 -15.76 -12.47 6.78
C ARG A 90 -14.37 -11.87 6.89
N CYS A 91 -13.97 -11.09 5.88
CA CYS A 91 -12.67 -10.44 5.85
C CYS A 91 -12.82 -9.01 5.33
N ARG A 92 -12.46 -8.04 6.17
CA ARG A 92 -12.57 -6.61 5.82
C ARG A 92 -11.26 -5.88 6.05
N LEU A 93 -10.93 -5.00 5.11
CA LEU A 93 -9.75 -4.17 5.15
C LEU A 93 -10.12 -2.70 5.04
N HIS A 94 -9.33 -1.85 5.71
CA HIS A 94 -9.24 -0.42 5.43
C HIS A 94 -7.96 -0.19 4.62
N VAL A 95 -8.09 0.34 3.43
CA VAL A 95 -6.98 0.50 2.48
C VAL A 95 -6.89 1.95 2.02
N LEU A 96 -5.67 2.49 1.97
CA LEU A 96 -5.31 3.78 1.40
C LEU A 96 -4.45 3.53 0.18
N VAL A 97 -4.87 4.09 -0.96
CA VAL A 97 -4.05 4.15 -2.18
C VAL A 97 -3.67 5.61 -2.42
N PHE A 98 -2.40 5.94 -2.34
CA PHE A 98 -1.93 7.33 -2.43
C PHE A 98 -0.63 7.47 -3.19
N HIS A 99 -0.56 8.52 -4.01
CA HIS A 99 0.67 8.84 -4.73
C HIS A 99 1.72 9.39 -3.75
N PRO A 100 2.98 8.90 -3.77
CA PRO A 100 4.05 9.32 -2.84
C PRO A 100 4.31 10.83 -2.78
N ARG A 101 3.99 11.57 -3.85
CA ARG A 101 4.07 13.04 -3.87
C ARG A 101 3.14 13.74 -2.86
N LEU A 102 2.13 13.04 -2.33
CA LEU A 102 1.27 13.58 -1.27
C LEU A 102 2.09 13.93 -0.04
N VAL A 103 3.07 13.09 0.30
CA VAL A 103 4.02 13.31 1.39
C VAL A 103 5.23 14.13 0.91
N GLY A 104 5.82 13.72 -0.22
CA GLY A 104 7.06 14.29 -0.73
C GLY A 104 6.95 15.68 -1.34
N GLY A 105 5.76 16.09 -1.78
CA GLY A 105 5.58 17.34 -2.53
C GLY A 105 6.15 17.28 -3.94
N SER A 106 6.81 18.36 -4.39
CA SER A 106 7.44 18.38 -5.72
C SER A 106 8.66 17.45 -5.77
N MET A 107 9.00 16.97 -6.97
CA MET A 107 10.13 16.04 -7.16
C MET A 107 11.48 16.65 -6.74
N GLU A 108 11.61 17.97 -6.74
CA GLU A 108 12.82 18.69 -6.33
C GLU A 108 12.89 18.96 -4.83
N SER A 109 11.80 18.68 -4.09
CA SER A 109 11.77 18.94 -2.64
C SER A 109 12.72 17.99 -1.90
N VAL A 110 13.27 18.48 -0.77
CA VAL A 110 14.07 17.63 0.14
C VAL A 110 13.26 16.44 0.65
N PHE A 111 11.95 16.58 0.82
CA PHE A 111 11.07 15.53 1.30
C PHE A 111 10.97 14.39 0.28
N TYR A 112 10.79 14.76 -1.01
CA TYR A 112 10.73 13.76 -2.07
C TYR A 112 12.09 13.08 -2.27
N GLN A 113 13.14 13.86 -2.50
CA GLN A 113 14.47 13.35 -2.85
C GLN A 113 15.10 12.50 -1.74
N LYS A 114 14.95 12.93 -0.48
CA LYS A 114 15.62 12.29 0.65
C LYS A 114 14.82 11.16 1.28
N TYR A 115 13.48 11.24 1.27
CA TYR A 115 12.65 10.33 2.06
C TYR A 115 11.69 9.48 1.22
N VAL A 116 11.17 10.00 0.11
CA VAL A 116 10.24 9.26 -0.74
C VAL A 116 10.97 8.45 -1.80
N LEU A 117 11.82 9.09 -2.58
CA LEU A 117 12.51 8.49 -3.72
C LEU A 117 13.28 7.21 -3.36
N PRO A 118 14.04 7.15 -2.24
CA PRO A 118 14.78 5.94 -1.86
C PRO A 118 13.90 4.73 -1.58
N ILE A 119 12.64 4.93 -1.20
CA ILE A 119 11.67 3.84 -1.02
C ILE A 119 10.99 3.53 -2.34
N ALA A 120 10.45 4.53 -3.03
CA ALA A 120 9.70 4.35 -4.26
C ALA A 120 10.50 3.66 -5.38
N GLU A 121 11.81 3.94 -5.46
CA GLU A 121 12.72 3.31 -6.44
C GLU A 121 13.44 2.07 -5.91
N ASN A 122 13.22 1.69 -4.64
CA ASN A 122 13.86 0.51 -4.07
C ASN A 122 13.18 -0.78 -4.55
N ARG A 123 13.67 -1.33 -5.63
CA ARG A 123 13.15 -2.57 -6.22
C ARG A 123 13.31 -3.80 -5.33
N SER A 124 14.14 -3.74 -4.27
CA SER A 124 14.26 -4.82 -3.29
C SER A 124 13.17 -4.75 -2.22
N MET A 125 12.46 -3.62 -2.12
CA MET A 125 11.36 -3.40 -1.20
C MET A 125 10.05 -3.41 -1.99
N GLU A 126 9.56 -4.59 -2.36
CA GLU A 126 8.29 -4.73 -3.06
C GLU A 126 7.11 -4.33 -2.16
N GLY A 127 7.21 -4.62 -0.87
CA GLY A 127 6.22 -4.27 0.14
C GLY A 127 6.71 -4.60 1.55
N PHE A 128 5.84 -4.40 2.52
CA PHE A 128 6.11 -4.69 3.91
C PHE A 128 4.85 -5.21 4.61
N PHE A 129 5.00 -6.25 5.46
CA PHE A 129 3.92 -6.75 6.30
C PHE A 129 4.13 -6.28 7.74
N PHE A 130 3.13 -5.61 8.30
CA PHE A 130 3.15 -5.07 9.66
C PHE A 130 2.47 -6.03 10.64
N HIS A 131 3.07 -6.22 11.81
CA HIS A 131 2.56 -7.06 12.89
C HIS A 131 2.22 -6.20 14.12
N LYS A 132 1.01 -6.33 14.63
CA LYS A 132 0.51 -5.56 15.78
C LYS A 132 1.28 -5.78 17.08
N ASP A 133 1.99 -6.92 17.18
CA ASP A 133 2.76 -7.27 18.38
C ASP A 133 4.16 -6.64 18.39
N ILE A 134 4.55 -5.94 17.32
CA ILE A 134 5.80 -5.20 17.21
C ILE A 134 5.50 -3.70 17.38
N PRO A 135 5.98 -3.04 18.46
CA PRO A 135 5.53 -1.70 18.83
C PRO A 135 5.57 -0.67 17.70
N TRP A 136 6.72 -0.50 17.03
CA TRP A 136 6.81 0.49 15.95
C TRP A 136 5.91 0.18 14.75
N GLN A 137 5.61 -1.10 14.49
CA GLN A 137 4.71 -1.51 13.41
C GLN A 137 3.25 -1.25 13.79
N ALA A 138 2.89 -1.46 15.06
CA ALA A 138 1.60 -1.06 15.58
C ALA A 138 1.39 0.45 15.47
N ASP A 139 2.40 1.26 15.81
CA ASP A 139 2.36 2.72 15.65
C ASP A 139 2.23 3.12 14.18
N ALA A 140 2.97 2.46 13.27
CA ALA A 140 2.85 2.69 11.84
C ALA A 140 1.42 2.42 11.33
N MET A 141 0.81 1.31 11.73
CA MET A 141 -0.58 0.98 11.39
C MET A 141 -1.58 1.97 12.00
N ALA A 142 -1.32 2.49 13.21
CA ALA A 142 -2.14 3.52 13.82
C ALA A 142 -2.15 4.80 12.97
N HIS A 143 -1.02 5.20 12.38
CA HIS A 143 -0.96 6.34 11.45
C HIS A 143 -1.73 6.07 10.15
N ILE A 144 -1.66 4.85 9.59
CA ILE A 144 -2.47 4.45 8.43
C ILE A 144 -3.96 4.56 8.75
N LEU A 145 -4.41 3.99 9.88
CA LEU A 145 -5.80 4.05 10.31
C LEU A 145 -6.26 5.47 10.61
N HIS A 146 -5.40 6.29 11.22
CA HIS A 146 -5.71 7.71 11.46
C HIS A 146 -5.90 8.47 10.15
N ALA A 147 -5.02 8.28 9.17
CA ALA A 147 -5.18 8.88 7.84
C ALA A 147 -6.47 8.42 7.16
N PHE A 148 -6.80 7.12 7.25
CA PHE A 148 -8.03 6.56 6.71
C PHE A 148 -9.28 7.20 7.33
N GLN A 149 -9.38 7.21 8.66
CA GLN A 149 -10.50 7.81 9.39
C GLN A 149 -10.65 9.30 9.10
N THR A 150 -9.52 10.01 8.99
CA THR A 150 -9.51 11.43 8.65
C THR A 150 -10.01 11.69 7.23
N CYS A 151 -9.65 10.85 6.26
CA CYS A 151 -10.21 10.90 4.91
C CYS A 151 -11.71 10.56 4.88
N GLU A 152 -12.17 9.63 5.74
CA GLU A 152 -13.57 9.24 5.81
C GLU A 152 -14.46 10.34 6.37
N GLN A 153 -13.98 11.01 7.42
CA GLN A 153 -14.75 12.00 8.18
C GLN A 153 -14.65 13.42 7.61
N GLU A 154 -13.62 13.71 6.84
CA GLU A 154 -13.33 15.02 6.23
C GLU A 154 -13.47 16.20 7.22
N PRO A 155 -12.85 16.17 8.43
CA PRO A 155 -12.88 17.31 9.34
C PRO A 155 -12.19 18.53 8.72
N PRO A 156 -12.39 19.75 9.26
CA PRO A 156 -11.67 20.91 8.78
C PRO A 156 -10.14 20.66 8.68
N TYR A 157 -9.55 21.01 7.53
CA TYR A 157 -8.11 20.81 7.24
C TYR A 157 -7.67 19.34 7.17
N TYR A 158 -8.59 18.42 6.84
CA TYR A 158 -8.30 16.99 6.79
C TYR A 158 -7.13 16.63 5.87
N GLU A 159 -6.92 17.35 4.78
CA GLU A 159 -5.79 17.13 3.88
C GLU A 159 -4.43 17.29 4.59
N LEU A 160 -4.33 18.28 5.51
CA LEU A 160 -3.12 18.47 6.31
C LEU A 160 -2.95 17.35 7.34
N HIS A 161 -4.03 16.94 7.99
CA HIS A 161 -3.99 15.85 8.97
C HIS A 161 -3.62 14.52 8.32
N VAL A 162 -4.20 14.20 7.16
CA VAL A 162 -3.85 13.01 6.37
C VAL A 162 -2.38 13.02 5.96
N ARG A 163 -1.91 14.14 5.40
CA ARG A 163 -0.51 14.28 5.01
C ARG A 163 0.45 14.12 6.20
N ASN A 164 0.12 14.70 7.35
CA ASN A 164 0.93 14.58 8.56
C ASN A 164 0.99 13.12 9.03
N ALA A 165 -0.15 12.43 9.13
CA ALA A 165 -0.20 11.02 9.52
C ALA A 165 0.64 10.13 8.59
N LEU A 166 0.54 10.33 7.27
CA LEU A 166 1.35 9.59 6.30
C LEU A 166 2.84 9.98 6.35
N SER A 167 3.18 11.21 6.77
CA SER A 167 4.56 11.63 7.00
C SER A 167 5.16 10.93 8.22
N ASP A 168 4.39 10.81 9.31
CA ASP A 168 4.80 10.09 10.52
C ASP A 168 4.95 8.58 10.25
N PHE A 169 4.01 8.00 9.50
CA PHE A 169 4.13 6.63 8.98
C PHE A 169 5.44 6.42 8.20
N LEU A 170 5.75 7.32 7.25
CA LEU A 170 6.98 7.26 6.46
C LEU A 170 8.24 7.38 7.34
N ALA A 171 8.23 8.26 8.33
CA ALA A 171 9.35 8.43 9.27
C ALA A 171 9.62 7.17 10.09
N LEU A 172 8.58 6.48 10.57
CA LEU A 172 8.71 5.19 11.25
C LEU A 172 9.27 4.12 10.30
N LEU A 173 8.74 4.02 9.09
CA LEU A 173 9.21 3.06 8.09
C LEU A 173 10.70 3.27 7.80
N LEU A 174 11.13 4.51 7.51
CA LEU A 174 12.54 4.84 7.25
C LEU A 174 13.44 4.51 8.44
N THR A 175 13.01 4.83 9.66
CA THR A 175 13.78 4.59 10.88
C THR A 175 14.09 3.11 11.06
N HIS A 176 13.14 2.24 10.76
CA HIS A 176 13.24 0.81 11.04
C HIS A 176 13.62 -0.05 9.84
N THR A 177 13.59 0.50 8.60
CA THR A 177 13.95 -0.25 7.39
C THR A 177 15.28 0.22 6.76
N SER A 178 15.91 1.28 7.27
CA SER A 178 17.20 1.80 6.76
C SER A 178 18.36 0.79 6.75
N GLY A 179 18.23 -0.32 7.45
CA GLY A 179 19.21 -1.42 7.47
C GLY A 179 18.91 -2.56 6.46
N VAL A 180 17.77 -2.53 5.78
CA VAL A 180 17.37 -3.55 4.79
C VAL A 180 17.92 -3.22 3.39
N GLN A 181 18.82 -2.24 3.28
CA GLN A 181 19.51 -1.93 2.04
C GLN A 181 20.33 -3.13 1.56
N ALA A 182 19.96 -3.63 0.37
CA ALA A 182 20.79 -4.43 -0.53
C ALA A 182 21.15 -5.85 -0.11
N LYS A 183 20.18 -6.73 0.12
CA LYS A 183 20.30 -8.15 -0.20
C LYS A 183 19.14 -8.65 -1.05
N GLY A 184 18.66 -7.86 -1.98
CA GLY A 184 17.75 -8.31 -3.03
C GLY A 184 18.54 -9.11 -4.05
N ASN A 185 18.32 -10.42 -4.12
CA ASN A 185 18.90 -11.29 -5.12
C ASN A 185 18.43 -10.86 -6.51
N ALA A 186 19.37 -10.66 -7.43
CA ALA A 186 19.12 -10.43 -8.87
C ALA A 186 18.19 -11.49 -9.52
N LYS A 187 17.93 -12.59 -8.83
CA LYS A 187 17.02 -13.67 -9.23
C LYS A 187 15.55 -13.29 -8.97
N GLU A 188 15.24 -12.69 -7.82
CA GLU A 188 13.86 -12.27 -7.47
C GLU A 188 13.34 -11.15 -8.38
N LEU A 189 14.21 -10.21 -8.75
CA LEU A 189 13.91 -9.16 -9.72
C LEU A 189 13.52 -9.70 -11.10
N ARG A 190 14.21 -10.76 -11.57
CA ARG A 190 13.88 -11.43 -12.83
C ARG A 190 12.56 -12.18 -12.77
N ASP A 191 12.19 -12.69 -11.60
CA ASP A 191 10.96 -13.48 -11.44
C ASP A 191 9.74 -12.56 -11.42
N THR A 192 9.80 -11.38 -10.81
CA THR A 192 8.71 -10.36 -10.86
C THR A 192 8.50 -9.81 -12.26
N GLU A 193 9.56 -9.50 -13.00
CA GLU A 193 9.47 -9.08 -14.41
C GLU A 193 8.88 -10.19 -15.31
N ARG A 194 9.24 -11.45 -15.06
CA ARG A 194 8.69 -12.61 -15.77
C ARG A 194 7.20 -12.82 -15.47
N VAL A 195 6.77 -12.65 -14.22
CA VAL A 195 5.35 -12.75 -13.85
C VAL A 195 4.53 -11.67 -14.55
N LYS A 196 5.00 -10.42 -14.59
CA LYS A 196 4.36 -9.34 -15.36
C LYS A 196 4.24 -9.68 -16.85
N GLN A 197 5.29 -10.26 -17.44
CA GLN A 197 5.28 -10.68 -18.85
C GLN A 197 4.35 -11.86 -19.11
N LEU A 198 4.25 -12.83 -18.20
CA LEU A 198 3.36 -14.00 -18.35
C LEU A 198 1.88 -13.63 -18.21
N LEU A 199 1.55 -12.59 -17.44
CA LEU A 199 0.18 -12.12 -17.27
C LEU A 199 -0.24 -11.13 -18.38
N SER A 200 0.68 -10.73 -19.27
CA SER A 200 0.41 -9.88 -20.44
C SER A 200 0.09 -10.66 -21.72
N PHE A 201 -0.09 -11.97 -21.64
CA PHE A 201 -0.59 -12.86 -22.70
C PHE A 201 -1.97 -13.43 -22.30
#